data_0ff5b8b0b45b909a6c5b0181829acdbe
#
_entry.id   0ff5b8b0b45b909a6c5b0181829acdbe
#
_cell.length_a   1.000
_cell.length_b   1.000
_cell.length_c   1.000
_cell.angle_alpha   90.00
_cell.angle_beta   90.00
_cell.angle_gamma   90.00
#
_symmetry.space_group_name_H-M   'P 1'
#
loop_
_entity.id
_entity.type
_entity.pdbx_description
1 polymer ?
#
loop_
_entity_poly.entity_id
_entity_poly.type
_entity_poly.pdbx_seq_one_letter_code
_entity_poly.pdbx_strand_id
1 'polypeptide(L)'
;RARGNRVVYMSGDAIIAAQGKETYSILLTDIPITRGGTISFQVENAMASIGAAWALNLSWDVIRTGLRSFNNDPDSAPGRFNVFDYRGATLIADYGHNPDAIAALTKAVQAMPAKRRMVVISAAGDRRDEDIRQQTEILGTAFDDVLLYQDACQRGRADGEVLGLLRQGLVGATRTSHVEEIHGEFVAIDTALARLQAGDLCLILL
;
A
#
# COMPACT_ATOMS: atom_id res chain seq x y z
N ARG A 1 -0.55 11.15 29.05
CA ARG A 1 -1.34 12.37 29.29
C ARG A 1 -1.16 12.86 30.74
N ALA A 2 -1.44 12.02 31.71
CA ALA A 2 -1.35 12.39 33.15
C ALA A 2 0.03 12.91 33.59
N ARG A 3 1.11 12.55 32.90
CA ARG A 3 2.50 13.01 33.17
C ARG A 3 2.93 14.20 32.32
N GLY A 4 2.00 14.90 31.65
CA GLY A 4 2.30 16.03 30.76
C GLY A 4 2.88 15.63 29.38
N ASN A 5 2.96 14.34 29.07
CA ASN A 5 3.44 13.86 27.78
C ASN A 5 2.44 14.15 26.67
N ARG A 6 2.96 14.42 25.47
CA ARG A 6 2.20 14.47 24.22
C ARG A 6 1.80 13.07 23.82
N VAL A 7 0.55 12.88 23.43
CA VAL A 7 0.03 11.60 22.93
C VAL A 7 -0.82 11.83 21.68
N VAL A 8 -0.69 10.93 20.71
CA VAL A 8 -1.54 10.90 19.50
C VAL A 8 -2.20 9.53 19.45
N TYR A 9 -3.51 9.48 19.29
CA TYR A 9 -4.28 8.24 19.30
C TYR A 9 -5.58 8.38 18.51
N MET A 10 -6.18 7.25 18.17
CA MET A 10 -7.51 7.19 17.55
C MET A 10 -8.61 7.22 18.60
N SER A 11 -9.67 7.96 18.30
CA SER A 11 -10.92 7.95 19.07
C SER A 11 -12.11 8.07 18.11
N GLY A 12 -12.82 6.95 17.92
CA GLY A 12 -13.88 6.89 16.92
C GLY A 12 -13.32 7.12 15.50
N ASP A 13 -13.86 8.09 14.82
CA ASP A 13 -13.51 8.52 13.46
C ASP A 13 -12.51 9.69 13.42
N ALA A 14 -11.87 10.01 14.55
CA ALA A 14 -10.95 11.13 14.66
C ALA A 14 -9.57 10.72 15.20
N ILE A 15 -8.53 11.41 14.75
CA ILE A 15 -7.22 11.40 15.40
C ILE A 15 -7.20 12.50 16.45
N ILE A 16 -6.77 12.13 17.65
CA ILE A 16 -6.67 13.02 18.82
C ILE A 16 -5.21 13.23 19.15
N ALA A 17 -4.80 14.50 19.30
CA ALA A 17 -3.54 14.89 19.89
C ALA A 17 -3.79 15.58 21.23
N ALA A 18 -3.18 15.09 22.32
CA ALA A 18 -3.47 15.61 23.65
C ALA A 18 -2.21 15.75 24.51
N GLN A 19 -2.15 16.84 25.30
CA GLN A 19 -1.13 17.09 26.30
C GLN A 19 -1.75 17.74 27.54
N GLY A 20 -1.67 17.07 28.69
CA GLY A 20 -2.34 17.57 29.91
C GLY A 20 -3.83 17.76 29.71
N LYS A 21 -4.32 19.02 29.82
CA LYS A 21 -5.72 19.39 29.59
C LYS A 21 -6.02 19.78 28.13
N GLU A 22 -5.00 20.09 27.34
CA GLU A 22 -5.15 20.46 25.94
C GLU A 22 -5.47 19.24 25.08
N THR A 23 -6.40 19.42 24.17
CA THR A 23 -6.82 18.37 23.24
C THR A 23 -7.15 18.99 21.88
N TYR A 24 -6.60 18.43 20.84
CA TYR A 24 -6.86 18.76 19.46
C TYR A 24 -7.41 17.53 18.74
N SER A 25 -8.27 17.75 17.76
CA SER A 25 -8.86 16.66 16.97
C SER A 25 -8.89 16.99 15.49
N ILE A 26 -8.82 15.96 14.66
CA ILE A 26 -9.07 16.02 13.23
C ILE A 26 -9.82 14.76 12.80
N LEU A 27 -10.90 14.93 12.03
CA LEU A 27 -11.66 13.80 11.49
C LEU A 27 -10.88 13.09 10.40
N LEU A 28 -11.01 11.77 10.29
CA LEU A 28 -10.38 11.00 9.21
C LEU A 28 -10.90 11.41 7.82
N THR A 29 -12.15 11.87 7.73
CA THR A 29 -12.72 12.43 6.50
C THR A 29 -12.05 13.71 6.04
N ASP A 30 -11.40 14.45 6.96
CA ASP A 30 -10.64 15.67 6.68
C ASP A 30 -9.19 15.39 6.23
N ILE A 31 -8.77 14.12 6.24
CA ILE A 31 -7.41 13.69 5.85
C ILE A 31 -7.51 12.84 4.59
N PRO A 32 -7.31 13.41 3.38
CA PRO A 32 -7.61 12.77 2.10
C PRO A 32 -6.96 11.40 1.93
N ILE A 33 -5.70 11.24 2.36
CA ILE A 33 -4.94 9.98 2.19
C ILE A 33 -5.56 8.80 2.95
N THR A 34 -6.30 9.05 4.02
CA THR A 34 -6.93 7.99 4.82
C THR A 34 -8.19 7.42 4.17
N ARG A 35 -8.78 8.12 3.19
CA ARG A 35 -10.07 7.81 2.59
C ARG A 35 -11.15 7.56 3.65
N GLY A 36 -11.29 8.49 4.59
CA GLY A 36 -12.25 8.38 5.69
C GLY A 36 -11.92 7.25 6.67
N GLY A 37 -10.65 6.84 6.77
CA GLY A 37 -10.20 5.75 7.63
C GLY A 37 -10.19 4.36 7.00
N THR A 38 -10.62 4.23 5.74
CA THR A 38 -10.62 2.95 5.01
C THR A 38 -9.20 2.38 4.86
N ILE A 39 -8.19 3.25 4.69
CA ILE A 39 -6.80 2.85 4.52
C ILE A 39 -6.06 2.97 5.86
N SER A 40 -6.06 1.89 6.65
CA SER A 40 -5.56 1.88 8.02
C SER A 40 -4.10 2.31 8.17
N PHE A 41 -3.20 1.87 7.28
CA PHE A 41 -1.79 2.28 7.36
C PHE A 41 -1.58 3.77 7.09
N GLN A 42 -2.44 4.42 6.30
CA GLN A 42 -2.41 5.87 6.11
C GLN A 42 -2.90 6.63 7.33
N VAL A 43 -3.80 6.04 8.12
CA VAL A 43 -4.18 6.59 9.43
C VAL A 43 -2.98 6.57 10.38
N GLU A 44 -2.22 5.48 10.40
CA GLU A 44 -0.99 5.36 11.20
C GLU A 44 0.08 6.37 10.73
N ASN A 45 0.26 6.52 9.42
CA ASN A 45 1.15 7.54 8.84
C ASN A 45 0.74 8.95 9.24
N ALA A 46 -0.55 9.27 9.20
CA ALA A 46 -1.06 10.57 9.64
C ALA A 46 -0.80 10.81 11.14
N MET A 47 -1.03 9.81 11.99
CA MET A 47 -0.71 9.91 13.43
C MET A 47 0.79 10.12 13.67
N ALA A 48 1.64 9.39 12.95
CA ALA A 48 3.09 9.57 13.05
C ALA A 48 3.53 10.97 12.60
N SER A 49 2.95 11.48 11.50
CA SER A 49 3.20 12.83 10.99
C SER A 49 2.78 13.90 11.99
N ILE A 50 1.61 13.75 12.62
CA ILE A 50 1.16 14.64 13.71
C ILE A 50 2.18 14.62 14.86
N GLY A 51 2.58 13.43 15.30
CA GLY A 51 3.53 13.28 16.40
C GLY A 51 4.88 13.97 16.11
N ALA A 52 5.41 13.76 14.90
CA ALA A 52 6.68 14.36 14.47
C ALA A 52 6.57 15.90 14.35
N ALA A 53 5.55 16.41 13.66
CA ALA A 53 5.35 17.84 13.48
C ALA A 53 5.13 18.56 14.82
N TRP A 54 4.38 17.93 15.73
CA TRP A 54 4.14 18.48 17.06
C TRP A 54 5.40 18.43 17.93
N ALA A 55 6.24 17.40 17.79
CA ALA A 55 7.54 17.35 18.47
C ALA A 55 8.47 18.49 18.03
N LEU A 56 8.37 18.90 16.76
CA LEU A 56 9.06 20.07 16.21
C LEU A 56 8.41 21.42 16.60
N ASN A 57 7.40 21.39 17.47
CA ASN A 57 6.63 22.56 17.94
C ASN A 57 5.90 23.35 16.85
N LEU A 58 5.48 22.69 15.77
CA LEU A 58 4.57 23.31 14.83
C LEU A 58 3.20 23.53 15.49
N SER A 59 2.55 24.64 15.14
CA SER A 59 1.22 24.95 15.66
C SER A 59 0.18 23.94 15.11
N TRP A 60 -0.90 23.74 15.86
CA TRP A 60 -1.96 22.82 15.44
C TRP A 60 -2.62 23.25 14.12
N ASP A 61 -2.73 24.55 13.86
CA ASP A 61 -3.29 25.05 12.61
C ASP A 61 -2.43 24.67 11.40
N VAL A 62 -1.10 24.76 11.53
CA VAL A 62 -0.16 24.32 10.49
C VAL A 62 -0.28 22.80 10.26
N ILE A 63 -0.29 22.00 11.34
CA ILE A 63 -0.42 20.55 11.27
C ILE A 63 -1.74 20.17 10.56
N ARG A 64 -2.85 20.77 10.99
CA ARG A 64 -4.18 20.54 10.40
C ARG A 64 -4.23 20.91 8.92
N THR A 65 -3.68 22.06 8.57
CA THR A 65 -3.62 22.52 7.17
C THR A 65 -2.85 21.54 6.31
N GLY A 66 -1.67 21.11 6.76
CA GLY A 66 -0.86 20.11 6.04
C GLY A 66 -1.60 18.78 5.83
N LEU A 67 -2.25 18.25 6.87
CA LEU A 67 -3.02 17.01 6.77
C LEU A 67 -4.19 17.11 5.80
N ARG A 68 -4.90 18.25 5.77
CA ARG A 68 -6.04 18.48 4.88
C ARG A 68 -5.65 18.70 3.43
N SER A 69 -4.49 19.32 3.20
CA SER A 69 -4.03 19.68 1.86
C SER A 69 -3.19 18.61 1.19
N PHE A 70 -2.66 17.63 1.95
CA PHE A 70 -1.82 16.60 1.40
C PHE A 70 -2.65 15.56 0.67
N ASN A 71 -2.49 15.53 -0.64
CA ASN A 71 -3.01 14.50 -1.52
C ASN A 71 -1.86 13.59 -1.95
N ASN A 72 -2.12 12.30 -1.91
CA ASN A 72 -1.16 11.27 -2.32
C ASN A 72 -1.20 11.11 -3.86
N ASP A 73 -0.97 12.19 -4.58
CA ASP A 73 -0.93 12.19 -6.03
C ASP A 73 0.47 11.79 -6.56
N PRO A 74 0.58 11.33 -7.82
CA PRO A 74 1.83 10.87 -8.40
C PRO A 74 2.93 11.95 -8.47
N ASP A 75 2.55 13.22 -8.54
CA ASP A 75 3.52 14.33 -8.66
C ASP A 75 4.15 14.64 -7.28
N SER A 76 3.35 14.56 -6.21
CA SER A 76 3.80 14.87 -4.85
C SER A 76 4.41 13.67 -4.12
N ALA A 77 3.92 12.46 -4.39
CA ALA A 77 4.35 11.22 -3.72
C ALA A 77 4.29 10.01 -4.67
N PRO A 78 5.17 9.92 -5.70
CA PRO A 78 5.14 8.84 -6.68
C PRO A 78 5.38 7.48 -6.01
N GLY A 79 4.61 6.46 -6.43
CA GLY A 79 4.72 5.09 -5.93
C GLY A 79 4.33 4.93 -4.45
N ARG A 80 3.47 5.78 -3.93
CA ARG A 80 2.98 5.73 -2.53
C ARG A 80 1.47 5.60 -2.49
N PHE A 81 0.95 4.43 -2.85
CA PHE A 81 -0.48 4.14 -2.93
C PHE A 81 -1.23 5.14 -3.83
N ASN A 82 -0.64 5.47 -4.96
CA ASN A 82 -1.29 6.34 -5.93
C ASN A 82 -2.44 5.61 -6.61
N VAL A 83 -3.61 6.23 -6.59
CA VAL A 83 -4.84 5.61 -7.10
C VAL A 83 -5.33 6.36 -8.32
N PHE A 84 -5.52 5.63 -9.40
CA PHE A 84 -5.96 6.14 -10.70
C PHE A 84 -7.28 5.48 -11.12
N ASP A 85 -8.10 6.19 -11.86
CA ASP A 85 -9.14 5.59 -12.70
C ASP A 85 -8.53 5.22 -14.06
N TYR A 86 -8.66 3.96 -14.44
CA TYR A 86 -8.23 3.48 -15.75
C TYR A 86 -9.39 2.77 -16.44
N ARG A 87 -10.10 3.48 -17.31
CA ARG A 87 -11.25 2.95 -18.07
C ARG A 87 -12.33 2.34 -17.16
N GLY A 88 -12.57 2.97 -16.01
CA GLY A 88 -13.51 2.51 -15.01
C GLY A 88 -13.01 1.38 -14.10
N ALA A 89 -11.75 0.98 -14.21
CA ALA A 89 -11.05 0.13 -13.26
C ALA A 89 -10.25 0.99 -12.28
N THR A 90 -10.03 0.51 -11.07
CA THR A 90 -9.14 1.13 -10.09
C THR A 90 -7.72 0.60 -10.28
N LEU A 91 -6.77 1.48 -10.59
CA LEU A 91 -5.36 1.15 -10.66
C LEU A 91 -4.64 1.75 -9.44
N ILE A 92 -3.80 0.97 -8.78
CA ILE A 92 -3.01 1.42 -7.63
C ILE A 92 -1.54 1.12 -7.91
N ALA A 93 -0.68 2.14 -7.77
CA ALA A 93 0.77 1.98 -7.84
C ALA A 93 1.39 2.21 -6.46
N ASP A 94 2.22 1.27 -6.01
CA ASP A 94 2.91 1.35 -4.73
C ASP A 94 4.31 0.71 -4.80
N TYR A 95 5.22 1.23 -4.00
CA TYR A 95 6.59 0.74 -3.87
C TYR A 95 6.77 -0.23 -2.69
N GLY A 96 5.71 -0.91 -2.30
CA GLY A 96 5.74 -1.93 -1.24
C GLY A 96 6.61 -3.12 -1.64
N HIS A 97 7.65 -3.42 -0.84
CA HIS A 97 8.68 -4.40 -1.20
C HIS A 97 9.11 -5.29 -0.01
N ASN A 98 8.31 -5.35 1.04
CA ASN A 98 8.51 -6.23 2.18
C ASN A 98 7.17 -6.81 2.65
N PRO A 99 7.16 -7.94 3.37
CA PRO A 99 5.94 -8.62 3.77
C PRO A 99 4.95 -7.76 4.56
N ASP A 100 5.44 -6.90 5.46
CA ASP A 100 4.56 -6.04 6.27
C ASP A 100 3.86 -4.98 5.41
N ALA A 101 4.60 -4.35 4.47
CA ALA A 101 4.01 -3.42 3.52
C ALA A 101 2.98 -4.12 2.62
N ILE A 102 3.31 -5.31 2.10
CA ILE A 102 2.38 -6.11 1.28
C ILE A 102 1.12 -6.46 2.07
N ALA A 103 1.24 -6.85 3.34
CA ALA A 103 0.09 -7.12 4.19
C ALA A 103 -0.80 -5.89 4.39
N ALA A 104 -0.19 -4.72 4.63
CA ALA A 104 -0.92 -3.46 4.79
C ALA A 104 -1.64 -3.03 3.50
N LEU A 105 -0.96 -3.14 2.35
CA LEU A 105 -1.53 -2.87 1.02
C LEU A 105 -2.69 -3.84 0.71
N THR A 106 -2.49 -5.12 0.96
CA THR A 106 -3.50 -6.17 0.77
C THR A 106 -4.76 -5.86 1.57
N LYS A 107 -4.61 -5.50 2.85
CA LYS A 107 -5.73 -5.10 3.70
C LYS A 107 -6.46 -3.87 3.17
N ALA A 108 -5.72 -2.86 2.69
CA ALA A 108 -6.30 -1.66 2.11
C ALA A 108 -7.09 -1.97 0.83
N VAL A 109 -6.51 -2.78 -0.06
CA VAL A 109 -7.14 -3.20 -1.33
C VAL A 109 -8.39 -4.05 -1.08
N GLN A 110 -8.36 -4.94 -0.07
CA GLN A 110 -9.54 -5.75 0.30
C GLN A 110 -10.73 -4.91 0.79
N ALA A 111 -10.45 -3.76 1.43
CA ALA A 111 -11.48 -2.83 1.88
C ALA A 111 -12.08 -1.97 0.74
N MET A 112 -11.48 -2.00 -0.45
CA MET A 112 -11.97 -1.27 -1.63
C MET A 112 -12.90 -2.15 -2.47
N PRO A 113 -13.97 -1.58 -3.08
CA PRO A 113 -14.86 -2.34 -3.94
C PRO A 113 -14.12 -2.79 -5.21
N ALA A 114 -14.28 -4.06 -5.58
CA ALA A 114 -13.77 -4.60 -6.84
C ALA A 114 -14.53 -5.86 -7.24
N LYS A 115 -14.77 -6.04 -8.55
CA LYS A 115 -15.31 -7.27 -9.12
C LYS A 115 -14.24 -8.36 -9.15
N ARG A 116 -13.04 -8.01 -9.57
CA ARG A 116 -11.85 -8.86 -9.66
C ARG A 116 -10.64 -8.06 -9.18
N ARG A 117 -9.70 -8.71 -8.53
CA ARG A 117 -8.45 -8.11 -8.08
C ARG A 117 -7.27 -8.77 -8.78
N MET A 118 -6.44 -7.95 -9.38
CA MET A 118 -5.20 -8.36 -10.04
C MET A 118 -4.02 -7.69 -9.34
N VAL A 119 -2.88 -8.37 -9.28
CA VAL A 119 -1.62 -7.79 -8.83
C VAL A 119 -0.50 -8.10 -9.80
N VAL A 120 0.37 -7.10 -10.02
CA VAL A 120 1.63 -7.22 -10.76
C VAL A 120 2.76 -7.08 -9.75
N ILE A 121 3.63 -8.08 -9.66
CA ILE A 121 4.72 -8.10 -8.67
C ILE A 121 5.99 -8.73 -9.21
N SER A 122 7.12 -8.14 -8.82
CA SER A 122 8.43 -8.76 -8.77
C SER A 122 9.00 -8.62 -7.35
N ALA A 123 10.19 -9.13 -7.13
CA ALA A 123 10.89 -8.93 -5.87
C ALA A 123 12.36 -8.62 -6.11
N ALA A 124 12.94 -7.82 -5.21
CA ALA A 124 14.37 -7.53 -5.24
C ALA A 124 15.18 -8.78 -4.83
N GLY A 125 16.07 -9.23 -5.71
CA GLY A 125 16.84 -10.46 -5.50
C GLY A 125 17.81 -10.44 -4.31
N ASP A 126 18.13 -9.27 -3.76
CA ASP A 126 18.94 -9.10 -2.54
C ASP A 126 18.15 -9.32 -1.23
N ARG A 127 16.87 -9.67 -1.31
CA ARG A 127 16.05 -10.03 -0.15
C ARG A 127 16.20 -11.50 0.20
N ARG A 128 15.87 -11.85 1.47
CA ARG A 128 15.86 -13.25 1.91
C ARG A 128 14.79 -14.05 1.16
N ASP A 129 15.05 -15.31 0.91
CA ASP A 129 14.10 -16.22 0.23
C ASP A 129 12.73 -16.24 0.90
N GLU A 130 12.75 -16.26 2.23
CA GLU A 130 11.53 -16.27 3.04
C GLU A 130 10.69 -15.00 2.83
N ASP A 131 11.33 -13.82 2.80
CA ASP A 131 10.65 -12.55 2.57
C ASP A 131 10.02 -12.50 1.17
N ILE A 132 10.72 -13.04 0.16
CA ILE A 132 10.23 -13.12 -1.22
C ILE A 132 9.00 -14.04 -1.29
N ARG A 133 9.06 -15.23 -0.71
CA ARG A 133 7.92 -16.17 -0.67
C ARG A 133 6.73 -15.58 0.08
N GLN A 134 6.97 -15.00 1.24
CA GLN A 134 5.91 -14.46 2.09
C GLN A 134 5.11 -13.34 1.42
N GLN A 135 5.71 -12.54 0.54
CA GLN A 135 5.00 -11.53 -0.22
C GLN A 135 3.85 -12.14 -1.04
N THR A 136 4.14 -13.20 -1.79
CA THR A 136 3.11 -13.85 -2.62
C THR A 136 2.19 -14.77 -1.83
N GLU A 137 2.62 -15.33 -0.69
CA GLU A 137 1.71 -16.00 0.26
C GLU A 137 0.60 -15.05 0.71
N ILE A 138 0.94 -13.81 1.07
CA ILE A 138 -0.03 -12.80 1.46
C ILE A 138 -0.94 -12.44 0.28
N LEU A 139 -0.37 -12.15 -0.90
CA LEU A 139 -1.13 -11.77 -2.09
C LEU A 139 -2.09 -12.88 -2.55
N GLY A 140 -1.68 -14.14 -2.44
CA GLY A 140 -2.47 -15.32 -2.80
C GLY A 140 -3.79 -15.46 -2.04
N THR A 141 -3.95 -14.73 -0.93
CA THR A 141 -5.19 -14.72 -0.13
C THR A 141 -6.20 -13.64 -0.58
N ALA A 142 -5.78 -12.70 -1.42
CA ALA A 142 -6.55 -11.49 -1.69
C ALA A 142 -6.79 -11.17 -3.17
N PHE A 143 -5.94 -11.69 -4.04
CA PHE A 143 -5.99 -11.40 -5.48
C PHE A 143 -6.42 -12.62 -6.28
N ASP A 144 -7.25 -12.39 -7.29
CA ASP A 144 -7.75 -13.43 -8.19
C ASP A 144 -6.70 -13.79 -9.26
N ASP A 145 -5.96 -12.78 -9.73
CA ASP A 145 -4.90 -12.91 -10.72
C ASP A 145 -3.58 -12.35 -10.17
N VAL A 146 -2.49 -13.09 -10.34
CA VAL A 146 -1.14 -12.69 -9.97
C VAL A 146 -0.22 -12.77 -11.19
N LEU A 147 0.28 -11.63 -11.64
CA LEU A 147 1.27 -11.52 -12.69
C LEU A 147 2.63 -11.34 -12.03
N LEU A 148 3.45 -12.37 -12.12
CA LEU A 148 4.83 -12.35 -11.65
C LEU A 148 5.72 -11.85 -12.76
N TYR A 149 6.53 -10.83 -12.53
CA TYR A 149 7.49 -10.42 -13.58
C TYR A 149 8.94 -10.56 -13.14
N GLN A 150 9.77 -10.89 -14.12
CA GLN A 150 11.20 -10.91 -13.93
C GLN A 150 11.80 -9.57 -14.33
N ASP A 151 12.40 -8.88 -13.34
CA ASP A 151 13.18 -7.69 -13.59
C ASP A 151 14.47 -8.03 -14.37
N ALA A 152 14.96 -7.09 -15.17
CA ALA A 152 16.26 -7.21 -15.86
C ALA A 152 17.44 -7.30 -14.87
N CYS A 153 17.33 -6.68 -13.70
CA CYS A 153 18.35 -6.69 -12.65
C CYS A 153 18.00 -7.69 -11.53
N GLN A 154 18.59 -8.89 -11.58
CA GLN A 154 18.36 -9.94 -10.58
C GLN A 154 19.13 -9.75 -9.26
N ARG A 155 19.92 -8.67 -9.11
CA ARG A 155 20.69 -8.33 -7.91
C ARG A 155 21.50 -9.50 -7.35
N GLY A 156 22.19 -10.23 -8.22
CA GLY A 156 23.08 -11.34 -7.88
C GLY A 156 22.45 -12.73 -7.86
N ARG A 157 21.14 -12.85 -8.10
CA ARG A 157 20.48 -14.15 -8.27
C ARG A 157 20.52 -14.64 -9.71
N ALA A 158 20.39 -15.94 -9.87
CA ALA A 158 20.28 -16.56 -11.19
C ALA A 158 18.95 -16.20 -11.86
N ASP A 159 18.93 -16.32 -13.17
CA ASP A 159 17.73 -16.11 -13.99
C ASP A 159 16.61 -17.09 -13.57
N GLY A 160 15.40 -16.58 -13.37
CA GLY A 160 14.25 -17.36 -12.91
C GLY A 160 14.22 -17.70 -11.41
N GLU A 161 15.27 -17.42 -10.63
CA GLU A 161 15.33 -17.78 -9.22
C GLU A 161 14.30 -16.97 -8.41
N VAL A 162 14.20 -15.67 -8.65
CA VAL A 162 13.20 -14.80 -7.98
C VAL A 162 11.77 -15.22 -8.33
N LEU A 163 11.49 -15.49 -9.61
CA LEU A 163 10.19 -16.00 -10.03
C LEU A 163 9.86 -17.34 -9.37
N GLY A 164 10.82 -18.23 -9.25
CA GLY A 164 10.65 -19.51 -8.57
C GLY A 164 10.25 -19.37 -7.10
N LEU A 165 10.87 -18.41 -6.39
CA LEU A 165 10.51 -18.11 -4.99
C LEU A 165 9.12 -17.48 -4.87
N LEU A 166 8.77 -16.53 -5.74
CA LEU A 166 7.44 -15.92 -5.78
C LEU A 166 6.36 -16.98 -6.08
N ARG A 167 6.62 -17.90 -7.02
CA ARG A 167 5.72 -19.01 -7.33
C ARG A 167 5.53 -19.95 -6.13
N GLN A 168 6.60 -20.24 -5.39
CA GLN A 168 6.53 -21.07 -4.19
C GLN A 168 5.59 -20.48 -3.14
N GLY A 169 5.59 -19.15 -2.95
CA GLY A 169 4.68 -18.51 -2.02
C GLY A 169 3.20 -18.60 -2.43
N LEU A 170 2.89 -18.86 -3.70
CA LEU A 170 1.53 -19.07 -4.18
C LEU A 170 1.04 -20.52 -4.01
N VAL A 171 1.90 -21.43 -3.57
CA VAL A 171 1.48 -22.79 -3.27
C VAL A 171 0.53 -22.77 -2.06
N GLY A 172 -0.72 -23.18 -2.29
CA GLY A 172 -1.75 -23.11 -1.24
C GLY A 172 -2.51 -21.78 -1.19
N ALA A 173 -2.36 -20.90 -2.19
CA ALA A 173 -3.16 -19.70 -2.34
C ALA A 173 -4.66 -20.05 -2.28
N THR A 174 -5.41 -19.29 -1.46
CA THR A 174 -6.83 -19.57 -1.22
C THR A 174 -7.77 -18.82 -2.15
N ARG A 175 -7.26 -17.74 -2.78
CA ARG A 175 -8.05 -16.90 -3.68
C ARG A 175 -7.52 -16.90 -5.12
N THR A 176 -6.21 -16.91 -5.30
CA THR A 176 -5.61 -16.82 -6.64
C THR A 176 -6.00 -18.02 -7.48
N SER A 177 -6.63 -17.75 -8.61
CA SER A 177 -7.04 -18.74 -9.61
C SER A 177 -6.19 -18.71 -10.88
N HIS A 178 -5.47 -17.61 -11.11
CA HIS A 178 -4.62 -17.43 -12.27
C HIS A 178 -3.26 -16.84 -11.88
N VAL A 179 -2.20 -17.48 -12.35
CA VAL A 179 -0.80 -17.03 -12.16
C VAL A 179 -0.11 -17.04 -13.51
N GLU A 180 0.55 -15.93 -13.85
CA GLU A 180 1.32 -15.82 -15.08
C GLU A 180 2.70 -15.24 -14.80
N GLU A 181 3.71 -15.74 -15.52
CA GLU A 181 5.08 -15.27 -15.45
C GLU A 181 5.44 -14.52 -16.72
N ILE A 182 5.96 -13.31 -16.55
CA ILE A 182 6.24 -12.39 -17.66
C ILE A 182 7.66 -11.87 -17.51
N HIS A 183 8.40 -11.82 -18.62
CA HIS A 183 9.71 -11.18 -18.65
C HIS A 183 9.57 -9.69 -18.96
N GLY A 184 10.01 -8.86 -18.02
CA GLY A 184 10.03 -7.41 -18.14
C GLY A 184 8.83 -6.73 -17.46
N GLU A 185 9.13 -5.71 -16.66
CA GLU A 185 8.19 -4.92 -15.88
C GLU A 185 7.11 -4.29 -16.77
N PHE A 186 7.51 -3.53 -17.78
CA PHE A 186 6.57 -2.83 -18.65
C PHE A 186 5.65 -3.79 -19.42
N VAL A 187 6.16 -4.96 -19.82
CA VAL A 187 5.35 -5.99 -20.50
C VAL A 187 4.30 -6.54 -19.54
N ALA A 188 4.65 -6.75 -18.28
CA ALA A 188 3.71 -7.23 -17.26
C ALA A 188 2.64 -6.17 -16.97
N ILE A 189 3.03 -4.91 -16.85
CA ILE A 189 2.10 -3.79 -16.64
C ILE A 189 1.14 -3.67 -17.84
N ASP A 190 1.65 -3.63 -19.06
CA ASP A 190 0.83 -3.54 -20.27
C ASP A 190 -0.14 -4.72 -20.40
N THR A 191 0.33 -5.93 -20.04
CA THR A 191 -0.51 -7.14 -20.02
C THR A 191 -1.65 -6.99 -19.01
N ALA A 192 -1.36 -6.50 -17.81
CA ALA A 192 -2.37 -6.25 -16.78
C ALA A 192 -3.39 -5.20 -17.27
N LEU A 193 -2.90 -4.05 -17.76
CA LEU A 193 -3.74 -2.96 -18.25
C LEU A 193 -4.67 -3.38 -19.40
N ALA A 194 -4.18 -4.23 -20.30
CA ALA A 194 -4.98 -4.75 -21.43
C ALA A 194 -6.13 -5.67 -20.98
N ARG A 195 -6.02 -6.30 -19.81
CA ARG A 195 -7.02 -7.25 -19.27
C ARG A 195 -8.02 -6.61 -18.33
N LEU A 196 -7.76 -5.38 -17.85
CA LEU A 196 -8.63 -4.71 -16.90
C LEU A 196 -9.99 -4.35 -17.55
N GLN A 197 -11.03 -4.58 -16.78
CA GLN A 197 -12.40 -4.23 -17.12
C GLN A 197 -12.97 -3.26 -16.08
N ALA A 198 -14.02 -2.53 -16.46
CA ALA A 198 -14.69 -1.61 -15.55
C ALA A 198 -15.17 -2.31 -14.28
N GLY A 199 -14.75 -1.80 -13.14
CA GLY A 199 -15.00 -2.34 -11.81
C GLY A 199 -13.95 -3.30 -11.30
N ASP A 200 -12.88 -3.62 -12.06
CA ASP A 200 -11.71 -4.35 -11.58
C ASP A 200 -10.80 -3.44 -10.75
N LEU A 201 -9.92 -4.05 -9.97
CA LEU A 201 -8.84 -3.37 -9.26
C LEU A 201 -7.51 -4.05 -9.58
N CYS A 202 -6.51 -3.27 -9.95
CA CYS A 202 -5.14 -3.74 -10.15
C CYS A 202 -4.18 -3.02 -9.21
N LEU A 203 -3.40 -3.78 -8.45
CA LEU A 203 -2.26 -3.28 -7.69
C LEU A 203 -0.99 -3.55 -8.48
N ILE A 204 -0.23 -2.50 -8.79
CA ILE A 204 1.11 -2.59 -9.39
C ILE A 204 2.13 -2.32 -8.29
N LEU A 205 2.95 -3.31 -8.02
CA LEU A 205 4.08 -3.21 -7.10
C LEU A 205 5.35 -2.94 -7.92
N LEU A 206 5.94 -1.74 -7.68
CA LEU A 206 7.06 -1.18 -8.44
C LEU A 206 8.41 -1.58 -7.87
#